data_614a7769c82e29750a49f3591109f33f
#
_entry.id   614a7769c82e29750a49f3591109f33f
#
_cell.length_a   1.000
_cell.length_b   1.000
_cell.length_c   1.000
_cell.angle_alpha   90.00
_cell.angle_beta   90.00
_cell.angle_gamma   90.00
#
_symmetry.space_group_name_H-M   'P 1'
#
loop_
_entity.id
_entity.type
_entity.pdbx_description
1 polymer ?
#
loop_
_entity_poly.entity_id
_entity_poly.type
_entity_poly.pdbx_seq_one_letter_code
_entity_poly.pdbx_strand_id
1 'polypeptide(L)'
;MKNEGRMPLLSHLQEFRKRTFKSAAWILIGSIFGWIYYNQIIKVLALPVCDLNLAQANGDTNCGSLYINGVLGPLNLQIKVALLSGLIITAPFWLYQIWAFIAPGLHKHERRRSIFFLIAATPFFTAGVFLGYKILPIAIRVLFGFTPNSLTNLIRFDDYLDFVLRLILLFGLAFELPVFLMTLNLIGFVSGKSILKP
;
A
#
# COMPACT_ATOMS: atom_id res chain seq x y z
N MET A 1 -11.84 -40.20 -19.28
CA MET A 1 -12.36 -39.02 -18.58
C MET A 1 -11.19 -38.38 -17.87
N LYS A 2 -10.62 -37.31 -18.46
CA LYS A 2 -9.51 -36.56 -17.86
C LYS A 2 -10.07 -35.73 -16.70
N ASN A 3 -9.54 -35.91 -15.49
CA ASN A 3 -9.78 -35.06 -14.33
C ASN A 3 -9.23 -33.64 -14.60
N GLU A 4 -9.97 -32.84 -15.36
CA GLU A 4 -9.67 -31.43 -15.60
C GLU A 4 -10.27 -30.64 -14.42
N GLY A 5 -9.42 -30.23 -13.48
CA GLY A 5 -9.85 -29.22 -12.50
C GLY A 5 -9.30 -29.33 -11.07
N ARG A 6 -8.59 -30.37 -10.72
CA ARG A 6 -7.97 -30.44 -9.37
C ARG A 6 -6.45 -30.43 -9.49
N MET A 7 -5.86 -29.25 -9.44
CA MET A 7 -4.41 -29.16 -9.23
C MET A 7 -4.08 -29.80 -7.88
N PRO A 8 -3.10 -30.71 -7.78
CA PRO A 8 -2.65 -31.21 -6.49
C PRO A 8 -2.18 -30.03 -5.61
N LEU A 9 -2.53 -30.04 -4.33
CA LEU A 9 -2.21 -28.98 -3.38
C LEU A 9 -0.74 -28.54 -3.43
N LEU A 10 0.16 -29.49 -3.67
CA LEU A 10 1.60 -29.24 -3.80
C LEU A 10 1.94 -28.35 -5.01
N SER A 11 1.27 -28.53 -6.15
CA SER A 11 1.53 -27.69 -7.35
C SER A 11 1.01 -26.26 -7.12
N HIS A 12 -0.11 -26.09 -6.40
CA HIS A 12 -0.64 -24.79 -6.05
C HIS A 12 0.30 -24.03 -5.08
N LEU A 13 0.86 -24.72 -4.09
CA LEU A 13 1.87 -24.15 -3.19
C LEU A 13 3.17 -23.76 -3.91
N GLN A 14 3.60 -24.57 -4.87
CA GLN A 14 4.79 -24.26 -5.69
C GLN A 14 4.53 -23.01 -6.56
N GLU A 15 3.34 -22.87 -7.12
CA GLU A 15 2.95 -21.69 -7.89
C GLU A 15 2.89 -20.44 -6.99
N PHE A 16 2.29 -20.53 -5.80
CA PHE A 16 2.29 -19.46 -4.81
C PHE A 16 3.70 -18.98 -4.49
N ARG A 17 4.60 -19.90 -4.12
CA ARG A 17 6.00 -19.57 -3.84
C ARG A 17 6.66 -18.85 -5.00
N LYS A 18 6.54 -19.38 -6.22
CA LYS A 18 7.15 -18.79 -7.42
C LYS A 18 6.64 -17.37 -7.69
N ARG A 19 5.35 -17.12 -7.50
CA ARG A 19 4.74 -15.79 -7.71
C ARG A 19 5.13 -14.81 -6.62
N THR A 20 5.16 -15.25 -5.35
CA THR A 20 5.62 -14.44 -4.22
C THR A 20 7.08 -13.99 -4.42
N PHE A 21 7.97 -14.90 -4.83
CA PHE A 21 9.35 -14.53 -5.13
C PHE A 21 9.46 -13.52 -6.28
N LYS A 22 8.63 -13.66 -7.33
CA LYS A 22 8.59 -12.67 -8.42
C LYS A 22 8.10 -11.31 -7.93
N SER A 23 7.05 -11.28 -7.11
CA SER A 23 6.56 -10.02 -6.52
C SER A 23 7.61 -9.35 -5.65
N ALA A 24 8.28 -10.13 -4.78
CA ALA A 24 9.36 -9.63 -3.95
C ALA A 24 10.52 -9.06 -4.79
N ALA A 25 10.90 -9.75 -5.87
CA ALA A 25 11.96 -9.27 -6.78
C ALA A 25 11.58 -7.93 -7.42
N TRP A 26 10.33 -7.76 -7.88
CA TRP A 26 9.86 -6.49 -8.43
C TRP A 26 9.85 -5.38 -7.39
N ILE A 27 9.42 -5.66 -6.15
CA ILE A 27 9.45 -4.70 -5.04
C ILE A 27 10.89 -4.28 -4.74
N LEU A 28 11.84 -5.22 -4.69
CA LEU A 28 13.26 -4.91 -4.48
C LEU A 28 13.82 -4.03 -5.59
N ILE A 29 13.50 -4.33 -6.86
CA ILE A 29 13.92 -3.47 -8.00
C ILE A 29 13.32 -2.07 -7.85
N GLY A 30 12.02 -1.96 -7.54
CA GLY A 30 11.39 -0.67 -7.29
C GLY A 30 11.98 0.08 -6.09
N SER A 31 12.42 -0.65 -5.06
CA SER A 31 13.07 -0.06 -3.87
C SER A 31 14.41 0.60 -4.19
N ILE A 32 15.13 0.15 -5.23
CA ILE A 32 16.35 0.80 -5.70
C ILE A 32 16.02 2.23 -6.20
N PHE A 33 14.91 2.39 -6.94
CA PHE A 33 14.45 3.72 -7.34
C PHE A 33 14.06 4.57 -6.12
N GLY A 34 13.35 4.00 -5.16
CA GLY A 34 13.01 4.68 -3.91
C GLY A 34 14.24 5.13 -3.12
N TRP A 35 15.32 4.33 -3.14
CA TRP A 35 16.60 4.69 -2.52
C TRP A 35 17.27 5.87 -3.20
N ILE A 36 17.30 5.89 -4.53
CA ILE A 36 17.92 6.97 -5.32
C ILE A 36 17.16 8.29 -5.12
N TYR A 37 15.81 8.23 -5.12
CA TYR A 37 14.93 9.40 -4.99
C TYR A 37 14.50 9.69 -3.55
N TYR A 38 15.18 9.12 -2.55
CA TYR A 38 14.85 9.25 -1.13
C TYR A 38 14.57 10.68 -0.68
N ASN A 39 15.45 11.64 -1.03
CA ASN A 39 15.33 13.03 -0.60
C ASN A 39 14.08 13.74 -1.15
N GLN A 40 13.67 13.41 -2.38
CA GLN A 40 12.46 13.97 -2.98
C GLN A 40 11.20 13.37 -2.34
N ILE A 41 11.21 12.07 -2.12
CA ILE A 41 10.08 11.33 -1.55
C ILE A 41 9.85 11.78 -0.10
N ILE A 42 10.91 11.91 0.69
CA ILE A 42 10.79 12.33 2.09
C ILE A 42 10.24 13.75 2.22
N LYS A 43 10.63 14.67 1.31
CA LYS A 43 10.06 16.02 1.26
C LYS A 43 8.56 15.98 1.04
N VAL A 44 8.08 15.17 0.08
CA VAL A 44 6.64 15.01 -0.21
C VAL A 44 5.92 14.39 0.99
N LEU A 45 6.51 13.41 1.66
CA LEU A 45 5.90 12.77 2.81
C LEU A 45 5.88 13.67 4.05
N ALA A 46 6.83 14.59 4.21
CA ALA A 46 6.89 15.52 5.33
C ALA A 46 5.94 16.72 5.17
N LEU A 47 5.62 17.13 3.92
CA LEU A 47 4.75 18.28 3.63
C LEU A 47 3.46 18.33 4.47
N PRO A 48 2.69 17.22 4.63
CA PRO A 48 1.44 17.26 5.36
C PRO A 48 1.58 17.65 6.84
N VAL A 49 2.72 17.38 7.47
CA VAL A 49 2.99 17.77 8.86
C VAL A 49 3.51 19.21 8.91
N CYS A 50 4.37 19.58 7.97
CA CYS A 50 4.94 20.91 7.92
C CYS A 50 3.90 21.98 7.66
N ASP A 51 2.92 21.72 6.77
CA ASP A 51 1.83 22.64 6.42
C ASP A 51 0.82 22.87 7.57
N LEU A 52 0.75 21.97 8.55
CA LEU A 52 -0.22 22.09 9.65
C LEU A 52 0.19 23.10 10.73
N ASN A 53 1.30 23.84 10.58
CA ASN A 53 1.82 24.80 11.55
C ASN A 53 2.00 24.25 12.98
N LEU A 54 1.81 22.96 13.17
CA LEU A 54 2.01 22.27 14.45
C LEU A 54 3.51 22.21 14.82
N ALA A 55 4.36 22.50 13.82
CA ALA A 55 5.80 22.54 13.92
C ALA A 55 6.36 23.96 14.23
N GLN A 56 5.52 25.00 14.19
CA GLN A 56 5.99 26.40 14.25
C GLN A 56 6.09 26.98 15.67
N ALA A 57 6.16 26.15 16.70
CA ALA A 57 6.27 26.66 18.07
C ALA A 57 7.51 27.56 18.32
N ASN A 58 8.50 27.60 17.43
CA ASN A 58 9.75 28.35 17.62
C ASN A 58 10.20 29.24 16.45
N GLY A 59 9.32 29.52 15.46
CA GLY A 59 9.66 30.48 14.39
C GLY A 59 10.68 30.00 13.35
N ASP A 60 11.12 28.73 13.42
CA ASP A 60 12.02 28.15 12.45
C ASP A 60 11.25 27.65 11.23
N THR A 61 11.75 28.01 10.05
CA THR A 61 11.23 27.59 8.73
C THR A 61 11.43 26.09 8.45
N ASN A 62 12.12 25.38 9.33
CA ASN A 62 12.27 23.92 9.30
C ASN A 62 11.11 23.29 10.08
N CYS A 63 10.61 22.14 9.65
CA CYS A 63 9.55 21.38 10.35
C CYS A 63 9.95 21.04 11.80
N GLY A 64 10.04 22.04 12.66
CA GLY A 64 10.80 22.10 13.91
C GLY A 64 10.37 21.16 15.03
N SER A 65 9.29 20.36 14.86
CA SER A 65 8.86 19.34 15.84
C SER A 65 9.23 17.91 15.43
N LEU A 66 9.82 17.73 14.24
CA LEU A 66 10.21 16.41 13.75
C LEU A 66 11.67 16.13 14.12
N TYR A 67 11.91 15.05 14.84
CA TYR A 67 13.27 14.63 15.19
C TYR A 67 13.49 13.14 14.85
N ILE A 68 14.75 12.80 14.59
CA ILE A 68 15.18 11.42 14.35
C ILE A 68 15.95 10.95 15.59
N ASN A 69 15.62 9.77 16.10
CA ASN A 69 16.26 9.19 17.27
C ASN A 69 17.19 8.04 16.90
N GLY A 70 18.31 7.96 17.63
CA GLY A 70 19.27 6.88 17.50
C GLY A 70 20.23 7.00 16.30
N VAL A 71 21.36 6.32 16.39
CA VAL A 71 22.43 6.36 15.37
C VAL A 71 21.98 5.72 14.05
N LEU A 72 21.17 4.68 14.13
CA LEU A 72 20.63 3.97 12.95
C LEU A 72 19.30 4.53 12.45
N GLY A 73 18.75 5.56 13.12
CA GLY A 73 17.48 6.19 12.74
C GLY A 73 17.43 6.63 11.28
N PRO A 74 18.41 7.40 10.76
CA PRO A 74 18.41 7.84 9.37
C PRO A 74 18.44 6.67 8.36
N LEU A 75 19.20 5.61 8.66
CA LEU A 75 19.27 4.42 7.80
C LEU A 75 17.94 3.66 7.78
N ASN A 76 17.31 3.49 8.96
CA ASN A 76 16.00 2.83 9.08
C ASN A 76 14.93 3.59 8.27
N LEU A 77 14.91 4.93 8.36
CA LEU A 77 14.03 5.78 7.57
C LEU A 77 14.24 5.57 6.07
N GLN A 78 15.49 5.56 5.62
CA GLN A 78 15.83 5.40 4.21
C GLN A 78 15.36 4.04 3.67
N ILE A 79 15.55 2.97 4.44
CA ILE A 79 15.06 1.63 4.08
C ILE A 79 13.53 1.60 4.01
N LYS A 80 12.83 2.16 4.99
CA LYS A 80 11.36 2.21 5.01
C LYS A 80 10.80 2.96 3.81
N VAL A 81 11.34 4.15 3.52
CA VAL A 81 10.92 4.97 2.36
C VAL A 81 11.20 4.25 1.05
N ALA A 82 12.36 3.61 0.92
CA ALA A 82 12.72 2.86 -0.28
C ALA A 82 11.76 1.68 -0.50
N LEU A 83 11.46 0.89 0.53
CA LEU A 83 10.54 -0.24 0.45
C LEU A 83 9.11 0.20 0.11
N LEU A 84 8.61 1.27 0.75
CA LEU A 84 7.30 1.82 0.43
C LEU A 84 7.20 2.27 -1.03
N SER A 85 8.19 3.04 -1.47
CA SER A 85 8.24 3.52 -2.86
C SER A 85 8.28 2.36 -3.83
N GLY A 86 9.10 1.34 -3.53
CA GLY A 86 9.17 0.12 -4.30
C GLY A 86 7.81 -0.56 -4.41
N LEU A 87 7.10 -0.71 -3.29
CA LEU A 87 5.79 -1.34 -3.25
C LEU A 87 4.74 -0.55 -4.06
N ILE A 88 4.73 0.78 -3.97
CA ILE A 88 3.77 1.62 -4.71
C ILE A 88 4.10 1.64 -6.20
N ILE A 89 5.36 1.87 -6.58
CA ILE A 89 5.78 1.97 -7.98
C ILE A 89 5.58 0.64 -8.72
N THR A 90 5.85 -0.49 -8.05
CA THR A 90 5.70 -1.81 -8.65
C THR A 90 4.31 -2.42 -8.43
N ALA A 91 3.33 -1.64 -7.95
CA ALA A 91 1.95 -2.10 -7.75
C ALA A 91 1.38 -2.90 -8.94
N PRO A 92 1.47 -2.45 -10.19
CA PRO A 92 0.92 -3.20 -11.32
C PRO A 92 1.55 -4.59 -11.46
N PHE A 93 2.83 -4.75 -11.11
CA PHE A 93 3.53 -6.03 -11.26
C PHE A 93 3.18 -7.03 -10.16
N TRP A 94 3.17 -6.62 -8.87
CA TRP A 94 2.84 -7.54 -7.80
C TRP A 94 1.32 -7.79 -7.71
N LEU A 95 0.47 -6.81 -8.02
CA LEU A 95 -0.96 -7.03 -8.19
C LEU A 95 -1.22 -8.06 -9.30
N TYR A 96 -0.52 -7.95 -10.44
CA TYR A 96 -0.59 -8.97 -11.49
C TYR A 96 -0.24 -10.37 -10.97
N GLN A 97 0.80 -10.52 -10.15
CA GLN A 97 1.18 -11.84 -9.62
C GLN A 97 0.11 -12.41 -8.69
N ILE A 98 -0.51 -11.56 -7.84
CA ILE A 98 -1.61 -11.97 -6.96
C ILE A 98 -2.81 -12.42 -7.78
N TRP A 99 -3.23 -11.61 -8.76
CA TRP A 99 -4.37 -11.95 -9.62
C TRP A 99 -4.12 -13.17 -10.48
N ALA A 100 -2.91 -13.32 -11.01
CA ALA A 100 -2.53 -14.49 -11.78
C ALA A 100 -2.45 -15.76 -10.93
N PHE A 101 -2.29 -15.66 -9.61
CA PHE A 101 -2.41 -16.79 -8.68
C PHE A 101 -3.88 -17.20 -8.45
N ILE A 102 -4.77 -16.24 -8.40
CA ILE A 102 -6.22 -16.47 -8.21
C ILE A 102 -6.88 -16.98 -9.52
N ALA A 103 -6.39 -16.54 -10.67
CA ALA A 103 -6.95 -16.80 -11.99
C ALA A 103 -6.90 -18.25 -12.53
N PRO A 104 -6.02 -19.19 -12.10
CA PRO A 104 -6.04 -20.57 -12.60
C PRO A 104 -7.35 -21.31 -12.35
N GLY A 105 -8.15 -20.87 -11.37
CA GLY A 105 -9.50 -21.38 -11.13
C GLY A 105 -10.55 -20.98 -12.17
N LEU A 106 -10.20 -20.09 -13.12
CA LEU A 106 -11.16 -19.58 -14.11
C LEU A 106 -11.15 -20.40 -15.41
N HIS A 107 -12.33 -20.64 -15.96
CA HIS A 107 -12.51 -21.26 -17.27
C HIS A 107 -11.93 -20.37 -18.40
N LYS A 108 -11.50 -20.99 -19.51
CA LYS A 108 -10.81 -20.29 -20.63
C LYS A 108 -11.56 -19.04 -21.15
N HIS A 109 -12.86 -19.01 -21.11
CA HIS A 109 -13.69 -17.86 -21.52
C HIS A 109 -13.65 -16.67 -20.54
N GLU A 110 -13.31 -16.91 -19.28
CA GLU A 110 -13.28 -15.89 -18.23
C GLU A 110 -11.91 -15.22 -18.11
N ARG A 111 -10.87 -15.83 -18.69
CA ARG A 111 -9.49 -15.31 -18.67
C ARG A 111 -9.38 -13.90 -19.27
N ARG A 112 -10.15 -13.59 -20.32
CA ARG A 112 -10.16 -12.26 -20.95
C ARG A 112 -10.79 -11.21 -20.02
N ARG A 113 -11.82 -11.57 -19.27
CA ARG A 113 -12.45 -10.71 -18.26
C ARG A 113 -11.50 -10.45 -17.09
N SER A 114 -10.75 -11.47 -16.66
CA SER A 114 -9.74 -11.34 -15.60
C SER A 114 -8.63 -10.35 -15.95
N ILE A 115 -8.22 -10.27 -17.21
CA ILE A 115 -7.24 -9.28 -17.67
C ILE A 115 -7.81 -7.86 -17.55
N PHE A 116 -9.09 -7.66 -17.87
CA PHE A 116 -9.76 -6.38 -17.71
C PHE A 116 -9.79 -5.92 -16.23
N PHE A 117 -10.09 -6.83 -15.30
CA PHE A 117 -10.06 -6.54 -13.87
C PHE A 117 -8.65 -6.21 -13.38
N LEU A 118 -7.64 -6.87 -13.92
CA LEU A 118 -6.26 -6.57 -13.62
C LEU A 118 -5.86 -5.15 -14.02
N ILE A 119 -6.28 -4.73 -15.23
CA ILE A 119 -6.06 -3.36 -15.71
C ILE A 119 -6.82 -2.36 -14.83
N ALA A 120 -7.97 -2.75 -14.28
CA ALA A 120 -8.72 -1.93 -13.34
C ALA A 120 -8.06 -1.86 -11.96
N ALA A 121 -7.47 -2.94 -11.44
CA ALA A 121 -6.85 -3.00 -10.13
C ALA A 121 -5.78 -1.90 -9.93
N THR A 122 -4.88 -1.74 -10.88
CA THR A 122 -3.82 -0.72 -10.76
C THR A 122 -4.33 0.70 -10.53
N PRO A 123 -5.30 1.24 -11.30
CA PRO A 123 -5.85 2.56 -11.02
C PRO A 123 -6.64 2.64 -9.70
N PHE A 124 -7.34 1.57 -9.30
CA PHE A 124 -8.02 1.54 -8.01
C PHE A 124 -7.03 1.60 -6.85
N PHE A 125 -5.96 0.81 -6.88
CA PHE A 125 -4.89 0.89 -5.88
C PHE A 125 -4.27 2.28 -5.83
N THR A 126 -3.94 2.85 -6.99
CA THR A 126 -3.34 4.19 -7.09
C THR A 126 -4.29 5.27 -6.55
N ALA A 127 -5.59 5.16 -6.84
CA ALA A 127 -6.60 6.06 -6.30
C ALA A 127 -6.69 5.94 -4.77
N GLY A 128 -6.63 4.72 -4.22
CA GLY A 128 -6.58 4.48 -2.79
C GLY A 128 -5.36 5.10 -2.11
N VAL A 129 -4.17 4.89 -2.69
CA VAL A 129 -2.91 5.51 -2.24
C VAL A 129 -3.01 7.04 -2.24
N PHE A 130 -3.52 7.62 -3.33
CA PHE A 130 -3.72 9.06 -3.46
C PHE A 130 -4.71 9.60 -2.42
N LEU A 131 -5.82 8.91 -2.21
CA LEU A 131 -6.81 9.30 -1.20
C LEU A 131 -6.22 9.20 0.21
N GLY A 132 -5.48 8.13 0.53
CA GLY A 132 -4.77 7.97 1.80
C GLY A 132 -3.82 9.12 2.07
N TYR A 133 -3.06 9.55 1.06
CA TYR A 133 -2.19 10.72 1.16
C TYR A 133 -2.96 12.03 1.38
N LYS A 134 -4.09 12.21 0.70
CA LYS A 134 -4.94 13.41 0.86
C LYS A 134 -5.64 13.49 2.22
N ILE A 135 -5.97 12.36 2.82
CA ILE A 135 -6.60 12.29 4.15
C ILE A 135 -5.56 12.50 5.26
N LEU A 136 -4.28 12.29 4.99
CA LEU A 136 -3.20 12.34 5.97
C LEU A 136 -3.20 13.64 6.82
N PRO A 137 -3.28 14.86 6.26
CA PRO A 137 -3.29 16.08 7.07
C PRO A 137 -4.51 16.16 8.00
N ILE A 138 -5.66 15.65 7.56
CA ILE A 138 -6.89 15.62 8.37
C ILE A 138 -6.71 14.64 9.54
N ALA A 139 -6.19 13.45 9.27
CA ALA A 139 -5.94 12.43 10.29
C ALA A 139 -4.97 12.93 11.36
N ILE A 140 -3.87 13.58 10.96
CA ILE A 140 -2.89 14.15 11.89
C ILE A 140 -3.52 15.26 12.74
N ARG A 141 -4.30 16.17 12.13
CA ARG A 141 -4.96 17.25 12.86
C ARG A 141 -5.93 16.71 13.92
N VAL A 142 -6.70 15.68 13.60
CA VAL A 142 -7.62 15.04 14.55
C VAL A 142 -6.83 14.37 15.69
N LEU A 143 -5.76 13.65 15.39
CA LEU A 143 -4.95 12.99 16.41
C LEU A 143 -4.29 13.99 17.37
N PHE A 144 -3.80 15.12 16.86
CA PHE A 144 -3.19 16.15 17.69
C PHE A 144 -4.22 16.95 18.48
N GLY A 145 -5.46 17.00 18.02
CA GLY A 145 -6.58 17.61 18.76
C GLY A 145 -6.87 16.92 20.10
N PHE A 146 -6.41 15.69 20.32
CA PHE A 146 -6.51 15.02 21.62
C PHE A 146 -5.41 15.42 22.62
N THR A 147 -4.42 16.20 22.19
CA THR A 147 -3.32 16.61 23.07
C THR A 147 -3.80 17.80 23.94
N PRO A 148 -3.66 17.73 25.28
CA PRO A 148 -3.97 18.86 26.14
C PRO A 148 -3.13 20.08 25.81
N ASN A 149 -3.71 21.29 25.94
CA ASN A 149 -3.05 22.56 25.60
C ASN A 149 -1.78 22.86 26.43
N SER A 150 -1.56 22.12 27.52
CA SER A 150 -0.38 22.25 28.38
C SER A 150 0.82 21.44 27.90
N LEU A 151 0.67 20.63 26.86
CA LEU A 151 1.72 19.74 26.34
C LEU A 151 2.10 20.09 24.92
N THR A 152 3.40 20.06 24.64
CA THR A 152 3.95 20.19 23.27
C THR A 152 4.20 18.81 22.67
N ASN A 153 3.71 18.58 21.45
CA ASN A 153 3.94 17.33 20.73
C ASN A 153 5.33 17.34 20.08
N LEU A 154 6.22 16.53 20.61
CA LEU A 154 7.47 16.18 19.95
C LEU A 154 7.29 14.89 19.17
N ILE A 155 7.40 14.96 17.84
CA ILE A 155 7.09 13.82 16.96
C ILE A 155 8.38 13.19 16.46
N ARG A 156 8.57 11.93 16.73
CA ARG A 156 9.60 11.15 16.04
C ARG A 156 9.22 10.95 14.59
N PHE A 157 10.10 11.36 13.68
CA PHE A 157 9.82 11.23 12.24
C PHE A 157 9.61 9.75 11.83
N ASP A 158 10.24 8.82 12.52
CA ASP A 158 10.07 7.38 12.31
C ASP A 158 8.65 6.90 12.62
N ASP A 159 8.08 7.33 13.76
CA ASP A 159 6.70 6.98 14.16
C ASP A 159 5.68 7.63 13.21
N TYR A 160 5.92 8.88 12.81
CA TYR A 160 5.13 9.55 11.79
C TYR A 160 5.14 8.79 10.47
N LEU A 161 6.32 8.38 10.00
CA LEU A 161 6.45 7.64 8.77
C LEU A 161 5.72 6.30 8.83
N ASP A 162 5.83 5.58 9.95
CA ASP A 162 5.09 4.32 10.16
C ASP A 162 3.57 4.52 10.09
N PHE A 163 3.06 5.62 10.64
CA PHE A 163 1.65 6.00 10.51
C PHE A 163 1.27 6.26 9.06
N VAL A 164 2.05 7.06 8.35
CA VAL A 164 1.84 7.37 6.92
C VAL A 164 1.83 6.08 6.08
N LEU A 165 2.80 5.18 6.29
CA LEU A 165 2.91 3.92 5.60
C LEU A 165 1.65 3.07 5.78
N ARG A 166 1.22 2.90 7.03
CA ARG A 166 0.02 2.12 7.37
C ARG A 166 -1.23 2.73 6.75
N LEU A 167 -1.39 4.05 6.83
CA LEU A 167 -2.54 4.75 6.28
C LEU A 167 -2.63 4.58 4.76
N ILE A 168 -1.56 4.87 4.03
CA ILE A 168 -1.51 4.78 2.58
C ILE A 168 -1.75 3.35 2.11
N LEU A 169 -1.11 2.35 2.75
CA LEU A 169 -1.29 0.95 2.41
C LEU A 169 -2.71 0.46 2.71
N LEU A 170 -3.29 0.88 3.85
CA LEU A 170 -4.64 0.52 4.21
C LEU A 170 -5.64 1.04 3.17
N PHE A 171 -5.53 2.30 2.75
CA PHE A 171 -6.39 2.85 1.71
C PHE A 171 -6.14 2.19 0.35
N GLY A 172 -4.88 1.97 -0.04
CA GLY A 172 -4.54 1.27 -1.28
C GLY A 172 -5.17 -0.12 -1.35
N LEU A 173 -5.01 -0.91 -0.29
CA LEU A 173 -5.59 -2.26 -0.22
C LEU A 173 -7.12 -2.25 -0.06
N ALA A 174 -7.69 -1.29 0.69
CA ALA A 174 -9.14 -1.18 0.83
C ALA A 174 -9.83 -0.90 -0.52
N PHE A 175 -9.20 -0.11 -1.38
CA PHE A 175 -9.71 0.15 -2.73
C PHE A 175 -9.62 -1.07 -3.67
N GLU A 176 -8.79 -2.06 -3.35
CA GLU A 176 -8.75 -3.34 -4.06
C GLU A 176 -9.92 -4.27 -3.69
N LEU A 177 -10.57 -4.07 -2.53
CA LEU A 177 -11.68 -4.93 -2.08
C LEU A 177 -12.82 -5.04 -3.10
N PRO A 178 -13.33 -3.95 -3.74
CA PRO A 178 -14.37 -4.06 -4.75
C PRO A 178 -13.95 -4.91 -5.94
N VAL A 179 -12.71 -4.74 -6.41
CA VAL A 179 -12.13 -5.50 -7.52
C VAL A 179 -12.00 -6.97 -7.15
N PHE A 180 -11.57 -7.25 -5.92
CA PHE A 180 -11.45 -8.60 -5.37
C PHE A 180 -12.81 -9.29 -5.27
N LEU A 181 -13.83 -8.64 -4.68
CA LEU A 181 -15.18 -9.17 -4.55
C LEU A 181 -15.82 -9.45 -5.91
N MET A 182 -15.63 -8.55 -6.87
CA MET A 182 -16.14 -8.71 -8.23
C MET A 182 -15.50 -9.92 -8.92
N THR A 183 -14.21 -10.17 -8.69
CA THR A 183 -13.53 -11.35 -9.22
C THR A 183 -14.02 -12.65 -8.57
N LEU A 184 -14.20 -12.66 -7.25
CA LEU A 184 -14.78 -13.81 -6.54
C LEU A 184 -16.19 -14.17 -7.03
N ASN A 185 -16.99 -13.15 -7.35
CA ASN A 185 -18.31 -13.35 -7.95
C ASN A 185 -18.22 -13.97 -9.35
N LEU A 186 -17.24 -13.53 -10.17
CA LEU A 186 -17.03 -14.11 -11.50
C LEU A 186 -16.56 -15.56 -11.48
N ILE A 187 -15.82 -15.96 -10.44
CA ILE A 187 -15.35 -17.33 -10.22
C ILE A 187 -16.50 -18.23 -9.68
N GLY A 188 -17.65 -17.61 -9.32
CA GLY A 188 -18.79 -18.35 -8.76
C GLY A 188 -18.63 -18.72 -7.29
N PHE A 189 -17.58 -18.25 -6.60
CA PHE A 189 -17.38 -18.48 -5.16
C PHE A 189 -18.39 -17.71 -4.31
N VAL A 190 -18.81 -16.52 -4.78
CA VAL A 190 -19.76 -15.66 -4.05
C VAL A 190 -20.88 -15.27 -5.01
N SER A 191 -22.11 -15.67 -4.69
CA SER A 191 -23.29 -15.23 -5.44
C SER A 191 -23.55 -13.74 -5.18
N GLY A 192 -23.80 -12.95 -6.23
CA GLY A 192 -24.14 -11.53 -6.10
C GLY A 192 -25.32 -11.26 -5.16
N LYS A 193 -26.23 -12.25 -5.01
CA LYS A 193 -27.36 -12.21 -4.05
C LYS A 193 -26.91 -12.37 -2.59
N SER A 194 -25.76 -13.02 -2.33
CA SER A 194 -25.20 -13.17 -0.96
C SER A 194 -24.47 -11.92 -0.49
N ILE A 195 -23.99 -11.08 -1.41
CA ILE A 195 -23.32 -9.81 -1.07
C ILE A 195 -24.35 -8.73 -0.68
N LEU A 196 -25.56 -8.82 -1.21
CA LEU A 196 -26.64 -7.83 -1.01
C LEU A 196 -27.62 -8.19 0.14
N LYS A 197 -27.45 -9.34 0.79
CA LYS A 197 -28.22 -9.64 2.01
C LYS A 197 -27.43 -9.16 3.22
N PRO A 198 -27.99 -8.21 4.02
CA PRO A 198 -27.44 -7.81 5.30
C PRO A 198 -27.43 -8.97 6.29
#